data_cb2b0b98c6253d0044f70ae0639876a3
#
_entry.id   cb2b0b98c6253d0044f70ae0639876a3
#
_cell.length_a   1.000
_cell.length_b   1.000
_cell.length_c   1.000
_cell.angle_alpha   90.00
_cell.angle_beta   90.00
_cell.angle_gamma   90.00
#
_symmetry.space_group_name_H-M   'P 1'
#
loop_
_entity.id
_entity.type
_entity.pdbx_description
1 polymer ?
#
loop_
_entity_poly.entity_id
_entity_poly.type
_entity_poly.pdbx_seq_one_letter_code
_entity_poly.pdbx_strand_id
1 'polypeptide(L)'
;HYLPQSTSLSTDSIGATAHTDFGLMTILHQDTLGGLEIQLPEGKWISAPSIPGTFVVNLGQLMARWTNDIYRATTHRVINRSNNERYSIPFFFNPNHYAEVQCISSCQNRERPPRYPTVFAGEHIADLVQKNQDFRRPQKVGSAKTK
;
A
#
# COMPACT_ATOMS: atom_id res chain seq x y z
N HIS A 1 -4.92 13.16 -7.15
CA HIS A 1 -6.00 14.15 -7.00
C HIS A 1 -7.28 13.47 -6.51
N TYR A 2 -7.82 13.96 -5.41
CA TYR A 2 -9.03 13.45 -4.79
C TYR A 2 -10.08 14.58 -4.77
N LEU A 3 -11.18 14.36 -5.49
CA LEU A 3 -12.26 15.33 -5.58
C LEU A 3 -12.97 15.50 -4.24
N PRO A 4 -13.64 16.66 -4.00
CA PRO A 4 -14.53 16.86 -2.86
C PRO A 4 -15.62 15.80 -2.88
N GLN A 5 -15.99 15.32 -1.71
CA GLN A 5 -17.12 14.40 -1.60
C GLN A 5 -18.41 15.20 -1.55
N SER A 6 -19.33 14.95 -2.48
CA SER A 6 -20.68 15.49 -2.36
C SER A 6 -21.37 14.85 -1.15
N THR A 7 -22.03 15.67 -0.36
CA THR A 7 -22.72 15.30 0.90
C THR A 7 -23.83 14.25 0.77
N SER A 8 -24.05 13.70 -0.42
CA SER A 8 -25.16 12.76 -0.72
C SER A 8 -24.75 11.31 -0.89
N LEU A 9 -23.45 10.96 -0.77
CA LEU A 9 -23.00 9.59 -0.92
C LEU A 9 -22.52 9.04 0.42
N SER A 10 -22.89 7.78 0.66
CA SER A 10 -22.56 6.97 1.83
C SER A 10 -21.17 7.26 2.43
N THR A 11 -21.02 7.07 3.72
CA THR A 11 -19.82 7.24 4.56
C THR A 11 -18.54 6.55 4.02
N ASP A 12 -18.59 5.96 2.83
CA ASP A 12 -17.56 5.11 2.23
C ASP A 12 -16.96 5.67 0.94
N SER A 13 -17.01 6.95 0.67
CA SER A 13 -16.27 7.48 -0.47
C SER A 13 -14.77 7.57 -0.14
N ILE A 14 -14.14 6.42 -0.24
CA ILE A 14 -12.74 6.17 0.02
C ILE A 14 -11.94 6.67 -1.18
N GLY A 15 -11.10 7.67 -0.98
CA GLY A 15 -10.21 8.17 -2.04
C GLY A 15 -9.17 7.14 -2.49
N ALA A 16 -8.64 6.36 -1.53
CA ALA A 16 -7.87 5.14 -1.77
C ALA A 16 -8.26 4.10 -0.73
N THR A 17 -8.64 2.91 -1.18
CA THR A 17 -9.01 1.78 -0.31
C THR A 17 -7.81 1.33 0.55
N ALA A 18 -8.10 0.63 1.66
CA ALA A 18 -7.07 0.08 2.51
C ALA A 18 -6.15 -0.88 1.72
N HIS A 19 -4.84 -0.62 1.77
CA HIS A 19 -3.83 -1.41 1.06
C HIS A 19 -2.46 -1.25 1.73
N THR A 20 -1.51 -2.07 1.31
CA THR A 20 -0.08 -1.89 1.54
C THR A 20 0.61 -1.66 0.20
N ASP A 21 1.69 -0.89 0.18
CA ASP A 21 2.48 -0.69 -1.03
C ASP A 21 3.30 -1.94 -1.37
N PHE A 22 3.47 -2.22 -2.65
CA PHE A 22 4.17 -3.41 -3.14
C PHE A 22 5.69 -3.29 -3.05
N GLY A 23 6.21 -2.06 -3.19
CA GLY A 23 7.63 -1.77 -3.33
C GLY A 23 8.44 -1.78 -2.03
N LEU A 24 9.59 -1.11 -2.07
CA LEU A 24 10.50 -1.01 -0.93
C LEU A 24 10.00 0.03 0.07
N MET A 25 9.81 1.26 -0.38
CA MET A 25 9.25 2.36 0.43
C MET A 25 8.52 3.37 -0.46
N THR A 26 7.64 4.13 0.16
CA THR A 26 6.95 5.26 -0.44
C THR A 26 7.29 6.53 0.31
N ILE A 27 7.66 7.59 -0.41
CA ILE A 27 7.87 8.93 0.11
C ILE A 27 6.71 9.78 -0.39
N LEU A 28 5.83 10.19 0.51
CA LEU A 28 4.59 10.87 0.19
C LEU A 28 4.65 12.35 0.58
N HIS A 29 4.47 13.22 -0.39
CA HIS A 29 4.07 14.60 -0.15
C HIS A 29 2.54 14.68 -0.14
N GLN A 30 1.97 15.37 0.83
CA GLN A 30 0.53 15.63 0.91
C GLN A 30 0.26 17.11 1.22
N ASP A 31 -0.89 17.60 0.75
CA ASP A 31 -1.38 18.92 1.11
C ASP A 31 -1.80 19.00 2.59
N THR A 32 -2.31 20.16 3.01
CA THR A 32 -2.69 20.42 4.41
C THR A 32 -4.05 19.84 4.81
N LEU A 33 -4.80 19.26 3.88
CA LEU A 33 -6.16 18.73 4.15
C LEU A 33 -6.15 17.41 4.93
N GLY A 34 -5.01 16.70 4.95
CA GLY A 34 -4.88 15.42 5.64
C GLY A 34 -5.61 14.28 4.93
N GLY A 35 -6.35 13.47 5.68
CA GLY A 35 -7.14 12.35 5.15
C GLY A 35 -6.38 11.05 4.95
N LEU A 36 -5.05 11.03 5.10
CA LEU A 36 -4.28 9.80 5.19
C LEU A 36 -4.48 9.15 6.57
N GLU A 37 -4.82 7.88 6.57
CA GLU A 37 -4.96 7.07 7.77
C GLU A 37 -4.10 5.82 7.66
N ILE A 38 -3.47 5.44 8.76
CA ILE A 38 -2.67 4.22 8.89
C ILE A 38 -3.31 3.27 9.90
N GLN A 39 -3.17 1.97 9.65
CA GLN A 39 -3.71 0.95 10.52
C GLN A 39 -2.62 0.44 11.46
N LEU A 40 -2.87 0.54 12.76
CA LEU A 40 -2.02 -0.03 13.80
C LEU A 40 -2.15 -1.56 13.84
N PRO A 41 -1.18 -2.29 14.42
CA PRO A 41 -1.21 -3.76 14.49
C PRO A 41 -2.48 -4.32 15.12
N GLU A 42 -3.07 -3.61 16.09
CA GLU A 42 -4.34 -3.96 16.74
C GLU A 42 -5.58 -3.66 15.88
N GLY A 43 -5.40 -3.23 14.63
CA GLY A 43 -6.49 -2.94 13.68
C GLY A 43 -7.09 -1.55 13.77
N LYS A 44 -6.69 -0.74 14.73
CA LYS A 44 -7.16 0.64 14.90
C LYS A 44 -6.60 1.55 13.81
N TRP A 45 -7.44 2.42 13.25
CA TRP A 45 -7.02 3.46 12.32
C TRP A 45 -6.66 4.73 13.05
N ILE A 46 -5.52 5.34 12.68
CA ILE A 46 -5.07 6.64 13.17
C ILE A 46 -4.76 7.56 11.99
N SER A 47 -4.96 8.86 12.18
CA SER A 47 -4.62 9.87 11.18
C SER A 47 -3.12 10.07 11.09
N ALA A 48 -2.60 10.23 9.87
CA ALA A 48 -1.26 10.73 9.58
C ALA A 48 -1.38 12.20 9.12
N PRO A 49 -1.33 13.17 10.04
CA PRO A 49 -1.53 14.57 9.71
C PRO A 49 -0.44 15.11 8.79
N SER A 50 -0.79 16.08 7.96
CA SER A 50 0.21 16.82 7.19
C SER A 50 0.97 17.78 8.11
N ILE A 51 2.28 17.67 8.06
CA ILE A 51 3.19 18.60 8.76
C ILE A 51 3.95 19.40 7.68
N PRO A 52 3.84 20.71 7.64
CA PRO A 52 4.49 21.53 6.62
C PRO A 52 6.00 21.27 6.53
N GLY A 53 6.53 21.15 5.31
CA GLY A 53 7.95 20.90 5.06
C GLY A 53 8.42 19.47 5.31
N THR A 54 7.50 18.53 5.53
CA THR A 54 7.83 17.10 5.75
C THR A 54 7.22 16.19 4.70
N PHE A 55 7.70 14.95 4.67
CA PHE A 55 7.13 13.85 3.93
C PHE A 55 6.67 12.76 4.90
N VAL A 56 5.61 12.04 4.52
CA VAL A 56 5.29 10.76 5.16
C VAL A 56 6.07 9.68 4.45
N VAL A 57 6.75 8.82 5.20
CA VAL A 57 7.48 7.68 4.64
C VAL A 57 6.89 6.41 5.22
N ASN A 58 6.49 5.50 4.33
CA ASN A 58 6.05 4.16 4.73
C ASN A 58 6.82 3.08 3.97
N LEU A 59 6.94 1.91 4.59
CA LEU A 59 7.59 0.75 4.01
C LEU A 59 6.56 -0.12 3.29
N GLY A 60 7.00 -0.74 2.20
CA GLY A 60 6.19 -1.63 1.39
C GLY A 60 6.50 -3.12 1.61
N GLN A 61 5.77 -3.98 0.90
CA GLN A 61 5.85 -5.45 1.03
C GLN A 61 7.24 -6.00 0.68
N LEU A 62 7.96 -5.36 -0.25
CA LEU A 62 9.29 -5.80 -0.63
C LEU A 62 10.31 -5.58 0.51
N MET A 63 10.18 -4.49 1.29
CA MET A 63 10.97 -4.26 2.49
C MET A 63 10.65 -5.30 3.57
N ALA A 64 9.38 -5.59 3.80
CA ALA A 64 8.98 -6.61 4.76
C ALA A 64 9.58 -7.98 4.39
N ARG A 65 9.51 -8.36 3.12
CA ARG A 65 10.10 -9.58 2.60
C ARG A 65 11.62 -9.62 2.79
N TRP A 66 12.32 -8.55 2.43
CA TRP A 66 13.78 -8.44 2.53
C TRP A 66 14.28 -8.56 3.97
N THR A 67 13.53 -8.00 4.90
CA THR A 67 13.86 -7.98 6.33
C THR A 67 13.17 -9.06 7.15
N ASN A 68 12.61 -10.09 6.50
CA ASN A 68 11.94 -11.20 7.18
C ASN A 68 10.85 -10.75 8.17
N ASP A 69 10.08 -9.72 7.78
CA ASP A 69 9.03 -9.02 8.55
C ASP A 69 9.52 -8.31 9.84
N ILE A 70 10.84 -8.02 9.96
CA ILE A 70 11.31 -7.11 11.02
C ILE A 70 10.72 -5.73 10.78
N TYR A 71 10.78 -5.25 9.54
CA TYR A 71 10.07 -4.06 9.12
C TYR A 71 8.82 -4.46 8.34
N ARG A 72 7.67 -3.99 8.78
CA ARG A 72 6.38 -4.38 8.20
C ARG A 72 5.89 -3.36 7.19
N ALA A 73 5.20 -3.84 6.16
CA ALA A 73 4.40 -2.97 5.30
C ALA A 73 3.17 -2.48 6.07
N THR A 74 3.00 -1.17 6.17
CA THR A 74 1.90 -0.57 6.93
C THR A 74 0.68 -0.41 6.06
N THR A 75 -0.45 -0.98 6.48
CA THR A 75 -1.74 -0.78 5.83
C THR A 75 -2.18 0.67 6.00
N HIS A 76 -2.56 1.30 4.92
CA HIS A 76 -3.00 2.69 4.92
C HIS A 76 -4.15 2.91 3.92
N ARG A 77 -4.86 4.02 4.08
CA ARG A 77 -5.97 4.43 3.22
C ARG A 77 -6.07 5.94 3.16
N VAL A 78 -6.81 6.46 2.18
CA VAL A 78 -7.12 7.90 2.09
C VAL A 78 -8.63 8.09 2.13
N ILE A 79 -9.08 8.94 3.04
CA ILE A 79 -10.48 9.36 3.14
C ILE A 79 -10.49 10.89 3.10
N ASN A 80 -10.98 11.46 1.99
CA ASN A 80 -11.16 12.91 1.91
C ASN A 80 -12.49 13.29 2.57
N ARG A 81 -12.46 13.73 3.83
CA ARG A 81 -13.63 14.20 4.57
C ARG A 81 -13.87 15.70 4.40
N SER A 82 -13.09 16.37 3.57
CA SER A 82 -13.21 17.78 3.30
C SER A 82 -14.11 18.04 2.09
N ASN A 83 -14.70 19.25 2.03
CA ASN A 83 -15.41 19.73 0.83
C ASN A 83 -14.45 20.33 -0.21
N ASN A 84 -13.14 20.13 -0.04
CA ASN A 84 -12.11 20.67 -0.91
C ASN A 84 -11.39 19.55 -1.67
N GLU A 85 -10.79 19.91 -2.79
CA GLU A 85 -9.93 19.02 -3.54
C GLU A 85 -8.64 18.74 -2.77
N ARG A 86 -8.28 17.47 -2.62
CA ARG A 86 -7.05 17.01 -1.95
C ARG A 86 -6.01 16.56 -2.97
N TYR A 87 -4.77 16.94 -2.73
CA TYR A 87 -3.64 16.53 -3.55
C TYR A 87 -2.59 15.81 -2.72
N SER A 88 -2.04 14.73 -3.27
CA SER A 88 -0.85 14.09 -2.73
C SER A 88 -0.03 13.47 -3.85
N ILE A 89 1.29 13.43 -3.67
CA ILE A 89 2.24 12.96 -4.66
C ILE A 89 3.09 11.87 -4.01
N PRO A 90 2.81 10.58 -4.27
CA PRO A 90 3.64 9.47 -3.83
C PRO A 90 4.83 9.30 -4.77
N PHE A 91 6.01 9.11 -4.20
CA PHE A 91 7.19 8.63 -4.90
C PHE A 91 7.50 7.21 -4.42
N PHE A 92 7.36 6.22 -5.31
CA PHE A 92 7.63 4.82 -5.03
C PHE A 92 9.11 4.53 -5.27
N PHE A 93 9.87 4.35 -4.21
CA PHE A 93 11.27 3.99 -4.27
C PHE A 93 11.40 2.46 -4.29
N ASN A 94 11.93 1.94 -5.41
CA ASN A 94 12.13 0.52 -5.63
C ASN A 94 13.58 0.22 -5.99
N PRO A 95 14.10 -0.99 -5.70
CA PRO A 95 15.40 -1.42 -6.20
C PRO A 95 15.34 -1.64 -7.71
N ASN A 96 16.52 -1.87 -8.31
CA ASN A 96 16.60 -2.25 -9.71
C ASN A 96 15.72 -3.48 -9.99
N HIS A 97 15.13 -3.54 -11.20
CA HIS A 97 14.25 -4.64 -11.63
C HIS A 97 14.88 -6.03 -11.40
N TYR A 98 16.16 -6.18 -11.70
CA TYR A 98 16.91 -7.45 -11.59
C TYR A 98 17.60 -7.61 -10.23
N ALA A 99 17.34 -6.74 -9.26
CA ALA A 99 17.88 -6.92 -7.93
C ALA A 99 17.26 -8.16 -7.27
N GLU A 100 18.11 -9.05 -6.78
CA GLU A 100 17.69 -10.19 -5.98
C GLU A 100 17.28 -9.73 -4.58
N VAL A 101 16.08 -10.12 -4.17
CA VAL A 101 15.54 -9.88 -2.83
C VAL A 101 15.55 -11.21 -2.08
N GLN A 102 16.64 -11.43 -1.39
CA GLN A 102 16.84 -12.54 -0.48
C GLN A 102 16.82 -12.01 0.96
N CYS A 103 16.37 -12.81 1.91
CA CYS A 103 16.40 -12.42 3.32
C CYS A 103 17.79 -11.93 3.72
N ILE A 104 17.88 -10.70 4.26
CA ILE A 104 19.13 -10.11 4.75
C ILE A 104 19.68 -10.98 5.88
N SER A 105 20.97 -11.27 5.87
CA SER A 105 21.62 -12.18 6.83
C SER A 105 21.43 -11.76 8.29
N SER A 106 21.42 -10.46 8.57
CA SER A 106 21.15 -9.92 9.91
C SER A 106 19.67 -10.03 10.34
N CYS A 107 18.76 -10.35 9.41
CA CYS A 107 17.34 -10.49 9.65
C CYS A 107 16.90 -11.95 9.83
N GLN A 108 17.83 -12.88 9.91
CA GLN A 108 17.58 -14.31 10.06
C GLN A 108 18.52 -14.94 11.10
N ASN A 109 18.06 -16.00 11.73
CA ASN A 109 18.86 -16.86 12.62
C ASN A 109 18.19 -18.24 12.74
N ARG A 110 18.69 -19.11 13.62
CA ARG A 110 18.14 -20.46 13.84
C ARG A 110 16.67 -20.45 14.27
N GLU A 111 16.25 -19.47 15.10
CA GLU A 111 14.90 -19.35 15.63
C GLU A 111 13.97 -18.61 14.67
N ARG A 112 14.55 -17.81 13.77
CA ARG A 112 13.85 -17.08 12.72
C ARG A 112 14.50 -17.36 11.37
N PRO A 113 14.24 -18.51 10.75
CA PRO A 113 14.73 -18.80 9.39
C PRO A 113 14.05 -17.89 8.36
N PRO A 114 14.60 -17.79 7.14
CA PRO A 114 13.96 -17.04 6.05
C PRO A 114 12.54 -17.52 5.79
N ARG A 115 11.58 -16.60 5.79
CA ARG A 115 10.15 -16.88 5.57
C ARG A 115 9.77 -16.92 4.09
N TYR A 116 10.57 -16.27 3.27
CA TYR A 116 10.27 -16.05 1.86
C TYR A 116 11.37 -16.58 0.96
N PRO A 117 11.05 -17.18 -0.21
CA PRO A 117 12.04 -17.52 -1.20
C PRO A 117 12.64 -16.26 -1.82
N THR A 118 13.84 -16.38 -2.38
CA THR A 118 14.45 -15.30 -3.18
C THR A 118 13.60 -14.99 -4.41
N VAL A 119 13.49 -13.71 -4.74
CA VAL A 119 12.77 -13.24 -5.93
C VAL A 119 13.54 -12.09 -6.58
N PHE A 120 13.31 -11.84 -7.87
CA PHE A 120 13.71 -10.59 -8.49
C PHE A 120 12.69 -9.48 -8.18
N ALA A 121 13.17 -8.31 -7.78
CA ALA A 121 12.33 -7.22 -7.31
C ALA A 121 11.24 -6.82 -8.33
N GLY A 122 11.64 -6.64 -9.59
CA GLY A 122 10.71 -6.22 -10.64
C GLY A 122 9.65 -7.26 -10.95
N GLU A 123 10.01 -8.54 -11.04
CA GLU A 123 9.08 -9.65 -11.27
C GLU A 123 8.06 -9.74 -10.12
N HIS A 124 8.55 -9.68 -8.89
CA HIS A 124 7.68 -9.74 -7.71
C HIS A 124 6.66 -8.59 -7.67
N ILE A 125 7.10 -7.35 -7.96
CA ILE A 125 6.19 -6.21 -8.02
C ILE A 125 5.18 -6.36 -9.16
N ALA A 126 5.62 -6.82 -10.34
CA ALA A 126 4.74 -7.05 -11.48
C ALA A 126 3.65 -8.08 -11.17
N ASP A 127 4.01 -9.19 -10.52
CA ASP A 127 3.07 -10.21 -10.07
C ASP A 127 2.01 -9.67 -9.09
N LEU A 128 2.44 -8.82 -8.15
CA LEU A 128 1.51 -8.21 -7.19
C LEU A 128 0.56 -7.22 -7.88
N VAL A 129 1.06 -6.43 -8.82
CA VAL A 129 0.24 -5.51 -9.63
C VAL A 129 -0.79 -6.30 -10.43
N GLN A 130 -0.39 -7.39 -11.10
CA GLN A 130 -1.29 -8.22 -11.89
C GLN A 130 -2.39 -8.84 -11.01
N LYS A 131 -2.03 -9.43 -9.88
CA LYS A 131 -2.99 -10.01 -8.92
C LYS A 131 -3.99 -8.98 -8.41
N ASN A 132 -3.55 -7.76 -8.12
CA ASN A 132 -4.43 -6.67 -7.69
C ASN A 132 -5.39 -6.23 -8.80
N GLN A 133 -4.95 -6.20 -10.06
CA GLN A 133 -5.81 -5.90 -11.21
C GLN A 133 -6.85 -6.99 -11.43
N ASP A 134 -6.47 -8.26 -11.34
CA ASP A 134 -7.38 -9.39 -11.52
C ASP A 134 -8.45 -9.45 -10.42
N PHE A 135 -8.09 -9.12 -9.18
CA PHE A 135 -9.03 -8.99 -8.08
C PHE A 135 -10.07 -7.87 -8.31
N ARG A 136 -9.68 -6.77 -8.95
CA ARG A 136 -10.57 -5.62 -9.23
C ARG A 136 -11.43 -5.80 -10.47
N ARG A 137 -11.17 -6.81 -11.32
CA ARG A 137 -12.01 -7.10 -12.49
C ARG A 137 -13.36 -7.65 -12.02
N PRO A 138 -14.51 -7.13 -12.52
CA PRO A 138 -15.81 -7.74 -12.25
C PRO A 138 -15.79 -9.21 -12.69
N GLN A 139 -16.06 -10.12 -11.79
CA GLN A 139 -16.25 -11.51 -12.17
C GLN A 139 -17.43 -11.58 -13.15
N LYS A 140 -17.21 -12.08 -14.36
CA LYS A 140 -18.30 -12.35 -15.29
C LYS A 140 -19.23 -13.38 -14.60
N VAL A 141 -20.40 -12.91 -14.17
CA VAL A 141 -21.46 -13.82 -13.72
C VAL A 141 -21.76 -14.74 -14.88
N GLY A 142 -21.43 -16.01 -14.72
CA GLY A 142 -21.67 -17.01 -15.73
C GLY A 142 -23.18 -17.01 -16.11
N SER A 143 -23.47 -16.75 -17.37
CA SER A 143 -24.82 -16.93 -17.91
C SER A 143 -25.24 -18.37 -17.67
N ALA A 144 -26.18 -18.58 -16.76
CA ALA A 144 -26.81 -19.84 -16.57
C ALA A 144 -27.46 -20.22 -17.92
N LYS A 145 -26.96 -21.26 -18.56
CA LYS A 145 -27.64 -21.88 -19.71
C LYS A 145 -28.92 -22.50 -19.18
N THR A 146 -30.02 -21.81 -19.43
CA THR A 146 -31.34 -22.39 -19.30
C THR A 146 -31.47 -23.49 -20.38
N LYS A 147 -31.67 -24.72 -19.93
CA LYS A 147 -32.11 -25.82 -20.77
C LYS A 147 -33.62 -25.76 -20.89
#